data_4c5a04c46895d806c757ebeac70c63de
#
_entry.id   4c5a04c46895d806c757ebeac70c63de
#
_cell.length_a   1.000
_cell.length_b   1.000
_cell.length_c   1.000
_cell.angle_alpha   90.00
_cell.angle_beta   90.00
_cell.angle_gamma   90.00
#
_symmetry.space_group_name_H-M   'P 1'
#
loop_
_entity.id
_entity.type
_entity.pdbx_description
1 polymer ?
#
loop_
_entity_poly.entity_id
_entity_poly.type
_entity_poly.pdbx_seq_one_letter_code
_entity_poly.pdbx_strand_id
1 'polypeptide(L)'
;MQINFSFGVDVYQRQLSNLSVHIMHHKGPIILAGDFNAWSRPRVNVLKRFARRLRLKEVIFDNDWRTKAFGKPLDYIFYRGLSLNKAEVLITDASDHHPLIATFY
;
A
#
# COMPACT_ATOMS: atom_id res chain seq x y z
N MET A 1 -4.84 -5.49 -4.39
CA MET A 1 -4.60 -4.83 -5.69
C MET A 1 -3.14 -4.90 -6.05
N GLN A 2 -2.87 -5.23 -7.26
CA GLN A 2 -1.49 -5.30 -7.75
C GLN A 2 -1.29 -4.26 -8.85
N ILE A 3 -0.24 -3.47 -8.69
CA ILE A 3 0.18 -2.49 -9.70
C ILE A 3 1.47 -3.03 -10.33
N ASN A 4 1.42 -3.30 -11.61
CA ASN A 4 2.52 -3.93 -12.33
C ASN A 4 3.28 -2.89 -13.14
N PHE A 5 4.60 -2.76 -12.89
CA PHE A 5 5.43 -1.76 -13.54
C PHE A 5 6.63 -2.36 -14.22
N SER A 6 6.58 -2.36 -15.54
CA SER A 6 7.75 -2.51 -16.39
C SER A 6 8.23 -1.17 -16.90
N PHE A 7 7.61 -0.06 -16.46
CA PHE A 7 7.77 1.28 -17.04
C PHE A 7 8.19 2.28 -15.98
N GLY A 8 8.49 3.51 -16.39
CA GLY A 8 8.95 4.56 -15.51
C GLY A 8 7.90 5.12 -14.58
N VAL A 9 8.30 6.09 -13.75
CA VAL A 9 7.47 6.67 -12.70
C VAL A 9 6.24 7.40 -13.26
N ASP A 10 6.28 7.86 -14.50
CA ASP A 10 5.13 8.53 -15.12
C ASP A 10 3.93 7.59 -15.28
N VAL A 11 4.20 6.35 -15.70
CA VAL A 11 3.15 5.34 -15.82
C VAL A 11 2.65 4.95 -14.43
N TYR A 12 3.55 4.85 -13.47
CA TYR A 12 3.21 4.59 -12.07
C TYR A 12 2.23 5.64 -11.54
N GLN A 13 2.57 6.90 -11.73
CA GLN A 13 1.74 8.02 -11.28
C GLN A 13 0.38 8.01 -11.94
N ARG A 14 0.33 7.71 -13.24
CA ARG A 14 -0.93 7.64 -13.99
C ARG A 14 -1.84 6.54 -13.46
N GLN A 15 -1.27 5.37 -13.16
CA GLN A 15 -2.05 4.25 -12.63
C GLN A 15 -2.64 4.58 -11.25
N LEU A 16 -1.87 5.25 -10.38
CA LEU A 16 -2.38 5.71 -9.10
C LEU A 16 -3.45 6.79 -9.27
N SER A 17 -3.28 7.69 -10.24
CA SER A 17 -4.29 8.71 -10.54
C SER A 17 -5.60 8.07 -10.98
N ASN A 18 -5.55 7.04 -11.82
CA ASN A 18 -6.74 6.33 -12.25
C ASN A 18 -7.45 5.65 -11.07
N LEU A 19 -6.68 5.05 -10.17
CA LEU A 19 -7.22 4.44 -8.96
C LEU A 19 -7.86 5.50 -8.05
N SER A 20 -7.26 6.69 -7.95
CA SER A 20 -7.73 7.74 -7.06
C SER A 20 -9.17 8.18 -7.39
N VAL A 21 -9.56 8.12 -8.66
CA VAL A 21 -10.92 8.47 -9.07
C VAL A 21 -11.95 7.58 -8.38
N HIS A 22 -11.69 6.27 -8.32
CA HIS A 22 -12.59 5.32 -7.65
C HIS A 22 -12.67 5.58 -6.16
N ILE A 23 -11.54 5.91 -5.53
CA ILE A 23 -11.48 6.16 -4.09
C ILE A 23 -12.18 7.47 -3.74
N MET A 24 -12.01 8.51 -4.57
CA MET A 24 -12.64 9.81 -4.35
C MET A 24 -14.16 9.74 -4.36
N HIS A 25 -14.73 8.85 -5.16
CA HIS A 25 -16.17 8.71 -5.27
C HIS A 25 -16.77 7.74 -4.25
N HIS A 26 -15.93 7.06 -3.48
CA HIS A 26 -16.40 6.11 -2.47
C HIS A 26 -16.75 6.84 -1.18
N LYS A 27 -17.93 6.56 -0.63
CA LYS A 27 -18.34 7.05 0.68
C LYS A 27 -18.27 5.91 1.69
N GLY A 28 -17.84 6.22 2.91
CA GLY A 28 -17.72 5.24 3.97
C GLY A 28 -16.30 4.69 4.12
N PRO A 29 -16.13 3.65 4.95
CA PRO A 29 -14.80 3.10 5.24
C PRO A 29 -14.14 2.52 4.00
N ILE A 30 -12.81 2.66 3.94
CA ILE A 30 -11.98 2.14 2.85
C ILE A 30 -10.80 1.37 3.44
N ILE A 31 -10.53 0.20 2.86
CA ILE A 31 -9.29 -0.52 3.04
C ILE A 31 -8.72 -0.78 1.66
N LEU A 32 -7.50 -0.33 1.42
CA LEU A 32 -6.80 -0.51 0.15
C LEU A 32 -5.51 -1.26 0.43
N ALA A 33 -5.41 -2.48 -0.05
CA ALA A 33 -4.28 -3.35 0.24
C ALA A 33 -3.74 -4.01 -1.02
N GLY A 34 -2.44 -4.26 -1.06
CA GLY A 34 -1.83 -4.99 -2.15
C GLY A 34 -0.35 -4.71 -2.32
N ASP A 35 0.19 -5.26 -3.41
CA ASP A 35 1.56 -5.01 -3.85
C ASP A 35 1.55 -3.75 -4.71
N PHE A 36 2.19 -2.70 -4.22
CA PHE A 36 2.26 -1.41 -4.91
C PHE A 36 3.56 -1.22 -5.68
N ASN A 37 4.45 -2.20 -5.66
CA ASN A 37 5.72 -2.16 -6.40
C ASN A 37 6.52 -0.87 -6.18
N ALA A 38 6.52 -0.35 -4.96
CA ALA A 38 7.19 0.90 -4.61
C ALA A 38 8.68 0.66 -4.31
N TRP A 39 9.42 0.07 -5.27
CA TRP A 39 10.79 -0.37 -5.07
C TRP A 39 11.83 0.73 -5.29
N SER A 40 11.42 1.94 -5.63
CA SER A 40 12.32 3.07 -5.81
C SER A 40 11.85 4.27 -5.01
N ARG A 41 12.77 5.19 -4.69
CA ARG A 41 12.40 6.41 -3.96
C ARG A 41 11.35 7.24 -4.71
N PRO A 42 11.46 7.47 -6.03
CA PRO A 42 10.40 8.20 -6.74
C PRO A 42 9.03 7.54 -6.63
N ARG A 43 8.97 6.21 -6.68
CA ARG A 43 7.70 5.49 -6.55
C ARG A 43 7.14 5.62 -5.15
N VAL A 44 7.98 5.48 -4.12
CA VAL A 44 7.56 5.68 -2.73
C VAL A 44 7.00 7.08 -2.55
N ASN A 45 7.66 8.10 -3.09
CA ASN A 45 7.21 9.48 -2.97
C ASN A 45 5.85 9.70 -3.64
N VAL A 46 5.65 9.13 -4.83
CA VAL A 46 4.37 9.20 -5.54
C VAL A 46 3.27 8.50 -4.75
N LEU A 47 3.56 7.30 -4.21
CA LEU A 47 2.60 6.54 -3.42
C LEU A 47 2.21 7.27 -2.14
N LYS A 48 3.17 7.85 -1.43
CA LYS A 48 2.89 8.62 -0.21
C LYS A 48 2.04 9.86 -0.50
N ARG A 49 2.32 10.54 -1.62
CA ARG A 49 1.54 11.71 -2.04
C ARG A 49 0.11 11.31 -2.38
N PHE A 50 -0.07 10.20 -3.10
CA PHE A 50 -1.37 9.63 -3.41
C PHE A 50 -2.19 9.38 -2.13
N ALA A 51 -1.58 8.73 -1.15
CA ALA A 51 -2.25 8.43 0.12
C ALA A 51 -2.64 9.73 0.86
N ARG A 52 -1.74 10.72 0.92
CA ARG A 52 -2.03 11.99 1.59
C ARG A 52 -3.18 12.75 0.94
N ARG A 53 -3.22 12.80 -0.39
CA ARG A 53 -4.28 13.49 -1.12
C ARG A 53 -5.65 12.89 -0.84
N LEU A 54 -5.70 11.58 -0.66
CA LEU A 54 -6.94 10.86 -0.41
C LEU A 54 -7.22 10.69 1.09
N ARG A 55 -6.38 11.25 1.95
CA ARG A 55 -6.49 11.15 3.42
C ARG A 55 -6.47 9.70 3.90
N LEU A 56 -5.75 8.85 3.20
CA LEU A 56 -5.54 7.47 3.59
C LEU A 56 -4.40 7.39 4.60
N LYS A 57 -4.58 6.56 5.62
CA LYS A 57 -3.53 6.26 6.59
C LYS A 57 -2.85 4.98 6.18
N GLU A 58 -1.54 4.95 6.33
CA GLU A 58 -0.76 3.73 6.11
C GLU A 58 -0.76 2.90 7.39
N VAL A 59 -1.02 1.60 7.26
CA VAL A 59 -0.89 0.68 8.40
C VAL A 59 0.57 0.60 8.81
N ILE A 60 0.83 0.81 10.11
CA ILE A 60 2.15 0.65 10.71
C ILE A 60 2.19 -0.71 11.38
N PHE A 61 3.18 -1.53 11.03
CA PHE A 61 3.34 -2.88 11.57
C PHE A 61 4.29 -2.87 12.75
N ASP A 62 3.96 -3.63 13.80
CA ASP A 62 4.77 -3.70 15.02
C ASP A 62 6.19 -4.18 14.73
N ASN A 63 6.31 -5.23 13.93
CA ASN A 63 7.58 -5.70 13.41
C ASN A 63 7.45 -5.74 11.90
N ASP A 64 8.16 -4.85 11.22
CA ASP A 64 7.95 -4.70 9.79
C ASP A 64 8.83 -5.67 8.99
N TRP A 65 8.34 -6.91 8.90
CA TRP A 65 8.96 -7.98 8.12
C TRP A 65 8.38 -8.06 6.69
N ARG A 66 7.76 -6.97 6.22
CA ARG A 66 7.23 -6.95 4.85
C ARG A 66 8.33 -7.26 3.85
N THR A 67 7.95 -7.97 2.79
CA THR A 67 8.85 -8.25 1.66
C THR A 67 9.34 -6.94 1.05
N LYS A 68 10.65 -6.85 0.82
CA LYS A 68 11.29 -5.64 0.33
C LYS A 68 12.02 -5.89 -0.97
N ALA A 69 12.06 -4.87 -1.81
CA ALA A 69 12.94 -4.80 -2.97
C ALA A 69 13.75 -3.52 -2.85
N PHE A 70 15.06 -3.63 -3.03
CA PHE A 70 15.99 -2.50 -2.90
C PHE A 70 15.83 -1.76 -1.57
N GLY A 71 15.56 -2.50 -0.49
CA GLY A 71 15.39 -1.98 0.86
C GLY A 71 14.05 -1.32 1.15
N LYS A 72 13.09 -1.39 0.22
CA LYS A 72 11.78 -0.74 0.36
C LYS A 72 10.67 -1.76 0.37
N PRO A 73 9.67 -1.63 1.26
CA PRO A 73 8.51 -2.53 1.25
C PRO A 73 7.75 -2.42 -0.06
N LEU A 74 7.24 -3.56 -0.53
CA LEU A 74 6.40 -3.63 -1.73
C LEU A 74 4.92 -3.61 -1.39
N ASP A 75 4.55 -4.22 -0.27
CA ASP A 75 3.16 -4.42 0.12
C ASP A 75 2.74 -3.38 1.13
N TYR A 76 1.56 -2.81 0.93
CA TYR A 76 1.00 -1.77 1.79
C TYR A 76 -0.46 -2.05 2.08
N ILE A 77 -0.90 -1.60 3.25
CA ILE A 77 -2.32 -1.50 3.57
C ILE A 77 -2.59 -0.04 3.95
N PHE A 78 -3.52 0.58 3.24
CA PHE A 78 -4.00 1.91 3.55
C PHE A 78 -5.46 1.83 4.00
N TYR A 79 -5.89 2.76 4.84
CA TYR A 79 -7.25 2.76 5.34
C TYR A 79 -7.73 4.17 5.64
N ARG A 80 -9.06 4.33 5.65
CA ARG A 80 -9.72 5.56 6.03
C ARG A 80 -11.11 5.24 6.58
N GLY A 81 -11.52 5.96 7.62
CA GLY A 81 -12.85 5.78 8.21
C GLY A 81 -12.94 4.60 9.17
N LEU A 82 -11.80 4.04 9.58
CA LEU A 82 -11.70 2.93 10.52
C LEU A 82 -10.55 3.22 11.49
N SER A 83 -10.56 2.52 12.61
CA SER A 83 -9.44 2.55 13.57
C SER A 83 -8.64 1.25 13.48
N LEU A 84 -7.32 1.38 13.43
CA LEU A 84 -6.43 0.23 13.40
C LEU A 84 -6.34 -0.36 14.82
N ASN A 85 -6.61 -1.65 14.94
CA ASN A 85 -6.47 -2.37 16.21
C ASN A 85 -5.10 -3.03 16.32
N LYS A 86 -4.74 -3.84 15.34
CA LYS A 86 -3.50 -4.59 15.36
C LYS A 86 -3.01 -4.83 13.94
N ALA A 87 -1.69 -4.85 13.76
CA ALA A 87 -1.09 -5.13 12.46
C ALA A 87 0.19 -5.94 12.66
N GLU A 88 0.33 -7.02 11.88
CA GLU A 88 1.50 -7.86 11.94
C GLU A 88 1.84 -8.43 10.58
N VAL A 89 3.10 -8.82 10.41
CA VAL A 89 3.60 -9.48 9.21
C VAL A 89 3.99 -10.90 9.61
N LEU A 90 3.49 -11.88 8.87
CA LEU A 90 3.83 -13.28 9.10
C LEU A 90 5.02 -13.66 8.23
N ILE A 91 6.07 -14.20 8.86
CA ILE A 91 7.22 -14.71 8.14
C ILE A 91 6.88 -16.11 7.65
N THR A 92 7.02 -16.36 6.35
CA THR A 92 6.68 -17.65 5.76
C THR A 92 7.60 -17.98 4.59
N ASP A 93 7.83 -19.27 4.38
CA ASP A 93 8.52 -19.78 3.18
C ASP A 93 7.53 -20.22 2.10
N ALA A 94 6.23 -20.09 2.37
CA ALA A 94 5.19 -20.59 1.47
C ALA A 94 4.89 -19.65 0.31
N SER A 95 5.44 -18.42 0.33
CA SER A 95 5.16 -17.41 -0.68
C SER A 95 6.36 -16.48 -0.85
N ASP A 96 6.46 -15.83 -2.00
CA ASP A 96 7.45 -14.80 -2.27
C ASP A 96 7.23 -13.54 -1.41
N HIS A 97 6.01 -13.33 -0.93
CA HIS A 97 5.67 -12.24 -0.04
C HIS A 97 5.25 -12.75 1.32
N HIS A 98 5.66 -12.05 2.38
CA HIS A 98 5.19 -12.33 3.73
C HIS A 98 3.76 -11.78 3.87
N PRO A 99 2.79 -12.60 4.29
CA PRO A 99 1.42 -12.12 4.47
C PRO A 99 1.31 -11.00 5.49
N LEU A 100 0.43 -10.04 5.20
CA LEU A 100 0.12 -8.94 6.10
C LEU A 100 -1.24 -9.19 6.74
N ILE A 101 -1.32 -8.98 8.05
CA ILE A 101 -2.59 -9.11 8.78
C ILE A 101 -2.83 -7.81 9.53
N ALA A 102 -4.01 -7.23 9.32
CA ALA A 102 -4.42 -6.05 10.05
C ALA A 102 -5.88 -6.20 10.47
N THR A 103 -6.18 -5.78 11.70
CA THR A 103 -7.55 -5.81 12.22
C THR A 103 -7.98 -4.38 12.52
N PHE A 104 -9.23 -4.08 12.21
CA PHE A 104 -9.81 -2.74 12.34
C PHE A 104 -11.10 -2.79 13.16
N TYR A 105 -11.49 -1.63 13.65
CA TYR A 105 -12.78 -1.46 14.32
C TYR A 105 -13.35 -0.06 14.10
#